data_84af3e09c5168ea9f603f0e249ba4f02
#
_entry.id   84af3e09c5168ea9f603f0e249ba4f02
#
_cell.length_a   1.000
_cell.length_b   1.000
_cell.length_c   1.000
_cell.angle_alpha   90.00
_cell.angle_beta   90.00
_cell.angle_gamma   90.00
#
_symmetry.space_group_name_H-M   'P 1'
#
loop_
_entity.id
_entity.type
_entity.pdbx_description
1 polymer ?
#
loop_
_entity_poly.entity_id
_entity_poly.type
_entity_poly.pdbx_seq_one_letter_code
_entity_poly.pdbx_strand_id
1 'polypeptide(L)'
;MQKITFTENLAHNIALMQSVFEGDDTFIVREATGRNGLHCAMFFFDGMVDSFTINESLVRPVLLSDRRRASADELAGRILQADDCRVETDMDKALAAFLYGDTLVLTEGDARALVVNTKGFARRSPDEPENERVLSGPREGFTECFMPNLALIRRRVRDTRLKFSFLRVGGRTNTAVCLCYIDGLCPGPLVDEMRTRLSVLELDSVLDANYIAECLCDHRFSPFPTLGTTERPDVAASRLLEGRCALVVDGSPVVLTAPHLLQECFQSNDDYYISFLRTNVSRVLRTLGFFCSVTIPAVYTALLLYHRELVPARLLFAITAAQRGVPLPVGWEVLLLLFVLEVLREAGARTPGAMGQTMSIVGGLVLGQAAVSARFSAAPTVIVVAVAGVTGLMAPRLQTAALWLRFALLGAAAAGGLYGVGLVLSLTLVLLCRMSSCGVPYLINLVPRVETDSEDAWLRVPWYRMKYNRFSFFRTAGRKRP
;
A
#
# COMPACT_ATOMS: atom_id res chain seq x y z
N MET A 1 -11.30 1.33 25.96
CA MET A 1 -10.04 1.99 26.36
C MET A 1 -9.95 1.93 27.86
N GLN A 2 -8.85 1.46 28.43
CA GLN A 2 -8.58 1.66 29.85
C GLN A 2 -8.48 3.17 30.08
N LYS A 3 -9.20 3.68 31.06
CA LYS A 3 -9.17 5.10 31.38
C LYS A 3 -7.81 5.38 32.05
N ILE A 4 -6.90 6.01 31.31
CA ILE A 4 -5.59 6.41 31.82
C ILE A 4 -5.82 7.62 32.73
N THR A 5 -5.34 7.52 33.96
CA THR A 5 -5.39 8.65 34.94
C THR A 5 -4.00 8.81 35.52
N PHE A 6 -3.43 10.01 35.42
CA PHE A 6 -2.14 10.32 36.04
C PHE A 6 -2.31 10.54 37.54
N THR A 7 -1.26 10.29 38.26
CA THR A 7 -1.15 10.48 39.70
C THR A 7 -0.07 11.51 40.01
N GLU A 8 0.02 11.94 41.26
CA GLU A 8 1.09 12.85 41.72
C GLU A 8 2.47 12.19 41.73
N ASN A 9 2.55 10.87 41.61
CA ASN A 9 3.82 10.12 41.56
C ASN A 9 4.33 10.00 40.15
N LEU A 10 5.41 10.69 39.84
CA LEU A 10 6.01 10.71 38.48
C LEU A 10 6.52 9.33 38.04
N ALA A 11 7.12 8.55 38.93
CA ALA A 11 7.63 7.21 38.58
C ALA A 11 6.48 6.26 38.20
N HIS A 12 5.33 6.36 38.89
CA HIS A 12 4.13 5.58 38.51
C HIS A 12 3.63 6.00 37.13
N ASN A 13 3.57 7.28 36.84
CA ASN A 13 3.11 7.82 35.57
C ASN A 13 4.05 7.41 34.41
N ILE A 14 5.36 7.39 34.63
CA ILE A 14 6.35 6.91 33.67
C ILE A 14 6.08 5.44 33.35
N ALA A 15 5.96 4.59 34.38
CA ALA A 15 5.69 3.17 34.21
C ALA A 15 4.35 2.92 33.48
N LEU A 16 3.33 3.71 33.80
CA LEU A 16 2.02 3.66 33.14
C LEU A 16 2.14 3.98 31.64
N MET A 17 2.80 5.08 31.28
CA MET A 17 3.00 5.46 29.88
C MET A 17 3.86 4.43 29.12
N GLN A 18 4.92 3.90 29.74
CA GLN A 18 5.73 2.84 29.16
C GLN A 18 4.91 1.56 28.91
N SER A 19 4.00 1.20 29.81
CA SER A 19 3.11 0.05 29.62
C SER A 19 2.07 0.24 28.50
N VAL A 20 1.58 1.47 28.31
CA VAL A 20 0.62 1.80 27.24
C VAL A 20 1.28 1.72 25.85
N PHE A 21 2.53 2.19 25.78
CA PHE A 21 3.30 2.23 24.53
C PHE A 21 4.35 1.12 24.45
N GLU A 22 4.21 0.05 25.23
CA GLU A 22 5.08 -1.12 25.15
C GLU A 22 5.07 -1.71 23.73
N GLY A 23 6.27 -1.97 23.20
CA GLY A 23 6.44 -2.45 21.80
C GLY A 23 6.32 -1.36 20.72
N ASP A 24 6.37 -0.09 21.11
CA ASP A 24 6.48 1.05 20.18
C ASP A 24 7.86 1.71 20.31
N ASP A 25 8.76 1.41 19.38
CA ASP A 25 10.14 1.88 19.39
C ASP A 25 10.29 3.38 19.07
N THR A 26 9.21 4.05 18.64
CA THR A 26 9.21 5.51 18.43
C THR A 26 8.86 6.28 19.69
N PHE A 27 8.36 5.62 20.75
CA PHE A 27 8.01 6.25 22.01
C PHE A 27 9.25 6.52 22.85
N ILE A 28 9.52 7.79 23.14
CA ILE A 28 10.67 8.23 23.94
C ILE A 28 10.19 8.86 25.24
N VAL A 29 10.87 8.49 26.33
CA VAL A 29 10.74 9.10 27.64
C VAL A 29 12.04 9.80 27.98
N ARG A 30 12.02 11.11 28.17
CA ARG A 30 13.15 11.92 28.61
C ARG A 30 12.90 12.47 29.99
N GLU A 31 13.64 11.98 30.98
CA GLU A 31 13.66 12.54 32.33
C GLU A 31 14.65 13.70 32.42
N ALA A 32 14.27 14.76 33.12
CA ALA A 32 15.12 15.92 33.40
C ALA A 32 14.99 16.33 34.86
N THR A 33 16.15 16.57 35.49
CA THR A 33 16.20 17.01 36.89
C THR A 33 16.88 18.36 36.96
N GLY A 34 16.14 19.36 37.47
CA GLY A 34 16.67 20.71 37.71
C GLY A 34 17.68 20.77 38.85
N ARG A 35 18.40 21.90 38.98
CA ARG A 35 19.50 22.09 39.96
C ARG A 35 19.10 21.83 41.41
N ASN A 36 17.87 22.18 41.80
CA ASN A 36 17.38 22.01 43.14
C ASN A 36 16.41 20.84 43.31
N GLY A 37 16.39 19.88 42.35
CA GLY A 37 15.67 18.64 42.44
C GLY A 37 14.25 18.69 41.81
N LEU A 38 13.98 19.64 40.93
CA LEU A 38 12.74 19.61 40.13
C LEU A 38 12.79 18.42 39.17
N HIS A 39 11.94 17.43 39.36
CA HIS A 39 11.85 16.23 38.53
C HIS A 39 10.71 16.37 37.53
N CYS A 40 11.02 16.22 36.24
CA CYS A 40 10.05 16.24 35.15
C CYS A 40 10.32 15.07 34.18
N ALA A 41 9.27 14.49 33.64
CA ALA A 41 9.36 13.53 32.53
C ALA A 41 8.66 14.11 31.29
N MET A 42 9.33 13.98 30.17
CA MET A 42 8.85 14.42 28.85
C MET A 42 8.64 13.21 27.99
N PHE A 43 7.46 13.10 27.41
CA PHE A 43 7.07 11.99 26.56
C PHE A 43 6.80 12.52 25.15
N PHE A 44 7.40 11.90 24.15
CA PHE A 44 7.22 12.30 22.75
C PHE A 44 7.51 11.13 21.81
N PHE A 45 7.03 11.27 20.59
CA PHE A 45 7.36 10.31 19.52
C PHE A 45 8.50 10.84 18.67
N ASP A 46 9.52 10.01 18.48
CA ASP A 46 10.60 10.31 17.55
C ASP A 46 10.07 10.48 16.12
N GLY A 47 10.65 11.43 15.39
CA GLY A 47 10.18 11.79 14.03
C GLY A 47 8.92 12.65 13.96
N MET A 48 8.21 12.87 15.07
CA MET A 48 7.04 13.76 15.10
C MET A 48 7.31 15.12 15.72
N VAL A 49 8.39 15.26 16.43
CA VAL A 49 8.76 16.45 17.19
C VAL A 49 10.03 17.11 16.64
N ASP A 50 10.17 18.41 16.86
CA ASP A 50 11.41 19.12 16.63
C ASP A 50 12.35 18.99 17.85
N SER A 51 13.42 18.22 17.67
CA SER A 51 14.40 17.98 18.72
C SER A 51 15.10 19.26 19.22
N PHE A 52 15.23 20.28 18.37
CA PHE A 52 15.78 21.57 18.79
C PHE A 52 14.83 22.26 19.76
N THR A 53 13.55 22.34 19.43
CA THR A 53 12.52 22.91 20.30
C THR A 53 12.45 22.16 21.64
N ILE A 54 12.49 20.83 21.64
CA ILE A 54 12.50 20.05 22.90
C ILE A 54 13.70 20.41 23.74
N ASN A 55 14.90 20.41 23.17
CA ASN A 55 16.14 20.64 23.92
C ASN A 55 16.22 22.08 24.46
N GLU A 56 15.96 23.09 23.64
CA GLU A 56 16.09 24.50 24.02
C GLU A 56 14.90 25.01 24.83
N SER A 57 13.68 24.63 24.47
CA SER A 57 12.49 25.18 25.10
C SER A 57 11.96 24.37 26.27
N LEU A 58 12.27 23.07 26.36
CA LEU A 58 11.78 22.22 27.45
C LEU A 58 12.90 21.71 28.36
N VAL A 59 13.89 20.99 27.81
CA VAL A 59 14.93 20.33 28.62
C VAL A 59 15.84 21.36 29.30
N ARG A 60 16.38 22.30 28.54
CA ARG A 60 17.30 23.33 29.06
C ARG A 60 16.69 24.19 30.15
N PRO A 61 15.47 24.75 30.03
CA PRO A 61 14.85 25.51 31.09
C PRO A 61 14.62 24.70 32.38
N VAL A 62 14.22 23.44 32.27
CA VAL A 62 14.06 22.54 33.43
C VAL A 62 15.39 22.29 34.12
N LEU A 63 16.47 21.97 33.37
CA LEU A 63 17.81 21.74 33.93
C LEU A 63 18.38 22.96 34.63
N LEU A 64 18.08 24.18 34.15
CA LEU A 64 18.55 25.45 34.73
C LEU A 64 17.65 25.94 35.85
N SER A 65 16.52 25.33 36.12
CA SER A 65 15.59 25.74 37.14
C SER A 65 16.15 25.52 38.56
N ASP A 66 16.08 26.57 39.38
CA ASP A 66 16.45 26.51 40.78
C ASP A 66 15.27 26.15 41.72
N ARG A 67 14.14 25.72 41.17
CA ARG A 67 12.98 25.28 41.92
C ARG A 67 13.11 23.82 42.32
N ARG A 68 12.52 23.49 43.50
CA ARG A 68 12.48 22.10 43.96
C ARG A 68 11.21 21.37 43.50
N ARG A 69 10.10 22.11 43.34
CA ARG A 69 8.81 21.62 42.81
C ARG A 69 8.20 22.71 41.95
N ALA A 70 7.44 22.33 40.97
CA ALA A 70 6.64 23.21 40.14
C ALA A 70 5.38 22.49 39.71
N SER A 71 4.26 23.18 39.73
CA SER A 71 3.01 22.69 39.15
C SER A 71 3.05 22.81 37.63
N ALA A 72 2.12 22.13 36.93
CA ALA A 72 2.00 22.25 35.49
C ALA A 72 1.79 23.71 35.02
N ASP A 73 1.03 24.51 35.78
CA ASP A 73 0.83 25.95 35.51
C ASP A 73 2.10 26.77 35.70
N GLU A 74 2.89 26.45 36.73
CA GLU A 74 4.19 27.12 36.94
C GLU A 74 5.24 26.73 35.89
N LEU A 75 5.22 25.46 35.43
CA LEU A 75 6.06 25.02 34.30
C LEU A 75 5.72 25.82 33.05
N ALA A 76 4.43 25.89 32.69
CA ALA A 76 3.97 26.60 31.49
C ALA A 76 4.24 28.11 31.55
N GLY A 77 3.98 28.74 32.71
CA GLY A 77 4.01 30.21 32.82
C GLY A 77 5.37 30.81 33.19
N ARG A 78 6.33 30.03 33.74
CA ARG A 78 7.55 30.59 34.34
C ARG A 78 8.85 29.86 33.98
N ILE A 79 8.78 28.61 33.61
CA ILE A 79 9.99 27.80 33.41
C ILE A 79 10.19 27.49 31.92
N LEU A 80 9.18 26.96 31.25
CA LEU A 80 9.29 26.59 29.85
C LEU A 80 9.22 27.83 28.94
N GLN A 81 9.95 27.74 27.80
CA GLN A 81 10.01 28.84 26.83
C GLN A 81 9.31 28.44 25.52
N ALA A 82 8.17 27.77 25.64
CA ALA A 82 7.37 27.37 24.49
C ALA A 82 6.13 28.28 24.37
N ASP A 83 5.76 28.61 23.15
CA ASP A 83 4.70 29.58 22.83
C ASP A 83 3.28 29.00 23.00
N ASP A 84 3.11 27.69 22.77
CA ASP A 84 1.80 27.00 22.92
C ASP A 84 1.92 25.88 23.95
N CYS A 85 1.59 26.24 25.20
CA CYS A 85 1.54 25.33 26.34
C CYS A 85 0.13 25.29 26.92
N ARG A 86 -0.41 24.08 27.15
CA ARG A 86 -1.75 23.90 27.73
C ARG A 86 -1.69 22.90 28.85
N VAL A 87 -2.26 23.28 30.01
CA VAL A 87 -2.45 22.35 31.11
C VAL A 87 -3.76 21.60 30.87
N GLU A 88 -3.70 20.31 30.71
CA GLU A 88 -4.85 19.44 30.48
C GLU A 88 -5.10 18.58 31.75
N THR A 89 -6.34 18.66 32.22
CA THR A 89 -6.86 17.79 33.27
C THR A 89 -7.57 16.56 32.71
N ASP A 90 -8.04 16.67 31.47
CA ASP A 90 -8.68 15.60 30.71
C ASP A 90 -7.64 14.78 29.99
N MET A 91 -7.39 13.55 30.44
CA MET A 91 -6.37 12.66 29.91
C MET A 91 -6.64 12.23 28.48
N ASP A 92 -7.90 12.08 28.09
CA ASP A 92 -8.24 11.69 26.72
C ASP A 92 -7.83 12.80 25.74
N LYS A 93 -7.96 14.08 26.14
CA LYS A 93 -7.51 15.22 25.36
C LYS A 93 -5.98 15.34 25.32
N ALA A 94 -5.32 15.13 26.46
CA ALA A 94 -3.86 15.12 26.52
C ALA A 94 -3.27 14.03 25.62
N LEU A 95 -3.81 12.82 25.67
CA LEU A 95 -3.40 11.72 24.79
C LEU A 95 -3.71 11.99 23.32
N ALA A 96 -4.86 12.60 23.01
CA ALA A 96 -5.18 12.94 21.62
C ALA A 96 -4.18 13.95 21.04
N ALA A 97 -3.75 14.94 21.83
CA ALA A 97 -2.71 15.90 21.44
C ALA A 97 -1.33 15.21 21.28
N PHE A 98 -0.98 14.38 22.25
CA PHE A 98 0.24 13.58 22.24
C PHE A 98 0.35 12.68 20.98
N LEU A 99 -0.70 11.94 20.66
CA LEU A 99 -0.77 11.10 19.46
C LEU A 99 -0.72 11.91 18.15
N TYR A 100 -0.96 13.21 18.23
CA TYR A 100 -0.83 14.13 17.10
C TYR A 100 0.55 14.78 16.98
N GLY A 101 1.46 14.50 17.93
CA GLY A 101 2.85 14.94 17.90
C GLY A 101 3.17 16.09 18.85
N ASP A 102 2.33 16.37 19.84
CA ASP A 102 2.68 17.25 20.95
C ASP A 102 3.51 16.48 21.99
N THR A 103 4.34 17.19 22.75
CA THR A 103 5.07 16.62 23.89
C THR A 103 4.23 16.74 25.15
N LEU A 104 4.11 15.63 25.89
CA LEU A 104 3.56 15.65 27.24
C LEU A 104 4.67 15.86 28.26
N VAL A 105 4.47 16.78 29.16
CA VAL A 105 5.39 17.02 30.30
C VAL A 105 4.65 16.76 31.59
N LEU A 106 5.18 15.85 32.40
CA LEU A 106 4.69 15.56 33.75
C LEU A 106 5.73 15.94 34.79
N THR A 107 5.29 16.39 35.94
CA THR A 107 6.15 16.78 37.03
C THR A 107 5.78 16.05 38.34
N GLU A 108 6.75 15.85 39.19
CA GLU A 108 6.52 15.23 40.52
C GLU A 108 5.59 16.13 41.37
N GLY A 109 4.52 15.54 41.90
CA GLY A 109 3.58 16.20 42.77
C GLY A 109 2.41 16.90 42.05
N ASP A 110 2.24 16.74 40.76
CA ASP A 110 1.06 17.23 40.01
C ASP A 110 0.51 16.09 39.10
N ALA A 111 -0.78 15.83 39.24
CA ALA A 111 -1.48 14.81 38.47
C ALA A 111 -1.95 15.30 37.07
N ARG A 112 -1.72 16.58 36.76
CA ARG A 112 -2.11 17.18 35.49
C ARG A 112 -0.98 17.08 34.46
N ALA A 113 -1.34 16.90 33.20
CA ALA A 113 -0.39 16.89 32.11
C ALA A 113 -0.23 18.29 31.48
N LEU A 114 1.00 18.70 31.22
CA LEU A 114 1.28 19.86 30.40
C LEU A 114 1.50 19.39 28.97
N VAL A 115 0.68 19.84 28.05
CA VAL A 115 0.79 19.59 26.60
C VAL A 115 1.54 20.75 25.98
N VAL A 116 2.64 20.46 25.31
CA VAL A 116 3.48 21.47 24.65
C VAL A 116 3.54 21.19 23.16
N ASN A 117 3.26 22.18 22.34
CA ASN A 117 3.35 22.06 20.90
C ASN A 117 4.83 22.07 20.46
N THR A 118 5.33 20.89 20.15
CA THR A 118 6.73 20.68 19.69
C THR A 118 6.77 20.03 18.31
N LYS A 119 5.66 20.09 17.56
CA LYS A 119 5.55 19.46 16.25
C LYS A 119 6.63 19.91 15.28
N GLY A 120 7.43 18.97 14.84
CA GLY A 120 8.55 19.16 13.90
C GLY A 120 8.43 18.29 12.67
N PHE A 121 7.20 18.15 12.12
CA PHE A 121 7.04 17.38 10.88
C PHE A 121 7.97 17.94 9.80
N ALA A 122 8.77 17.08 9.19
CA ALA A 122 9.54 17.46 8.03
C ALA A 122 8.58 18.04 6.97
N ARG A 123 8.60 19.36 6.82
CA ARG A 123 7.81 20.09 5.83
C ARG A 123 8.52 20.03 4.48
N ARG A 124 8.83 18.83 3.97
CA ARG A 124 9.07 18.71 2.56
C ARG A 124 7.72 18.92 1.90
N SER A 125 7.69 19.74 0.85
CA SER A 125 6.52 19.83 -0.02
C SER A 125 6.11 18.40 -0.37
N PRO A 126 4.90 17.94 -0.04
CA PRO A 126 4.49 16.59 -0.38
C PRO A 126 4.42 16.52 -1.90
N ASP A 127 5.43 15.93 -2.51
CA ASP A 127 5.39 15.63 -3.92
C ASP A 127 4.36 14.53 -4.14
N GLU A 128 3.55 14.71 -5.17
CA GLU A 128 2.54 13.72 -5.55
C GLU A 128 3.28 12.45 -5.99
N PRO A 129 2.88 11.25 -5.50
CA PRO A 129 3.51 10.00 -5.89
C PRO A 129 3.53 9.85 -7.41
N GLU A 130 4.67 9.47 -7.98
CA GLU A 130 4.82 9.37 -9.43
C GLU A 130 3.97 8.23 -10.01
N ASN A 131 3.89 7.10 -9.30
CA ASN A 131 3.24 5.88 -9.77
C ASN A 131 1.79 5.72 -9.28
N GLU A 132 1.41 6.36 -8.17
CA GLU A 132 0.06 6.28 -7.57
C GLU A 132 -0.66 7.62 -7.59
N ARG A 133 -0.67 8.32 -8.73
CA ARG A 133 -1.42 9.57 -8.90
C ARG A 133 -2.92 9.34 -8.76
N VAL A 134 -3.61 10.30 -8.13
CA VAL A 134 -5.07 10.27 -7.94
C VAL A 134 -5.73 11.50 -8.52
N LEU A 135 -6.93 11.30 -9.08
CA LEU A 135 -7.77 12.39 -9.60
C LEU A 135 -8.35 13.22 -8.46
N SER A 136 -8.67 12.60 -7.34
CA SER A 136 -9.25 13.23 -6.15
C SER A 136 -8.69 12.58 -4.89
N GLY A 137 -8.47 13.38 -3.83
CA GLY A 137 -7.98 12.87 -2.54
C GLY A 137 -6.63 13.48 -2.13
N PRO A 138 -6.04 13.01 -1.03
CA PRO A 138 -4.73 13.47 -0.55
C PRO A 138 -3.65 13.23 -1.60
N ARG A 139 -2.71 14.14 -1.73
CA ARG A 139 -1.60 14.04 -2.67
C ARG A 139 -0.24 13.81 -2.02
N GLU A 140 -0.24 13.58 -0.71
CA GLU A 140 0.98 13.23 0.03
C GLU A 140 1.49 11.86 -0.35
N GLY A 141 2.76 11.74 -0.71
CA GLY A 141 3.51 10.50 -0.90
C GLY A 141 4.50 10.23 0.23
N PHE A 142 4.94 8.99 0.35
CA PHE A 142 6.09 8.62 1.15
C PHE A 142 7.38 9.12 0.49
N THR A 143 8.41 9.28 1.30
CA THR A 143 9.76 9.68 0.88
C THR A 143 10.75 8.55 1.19
N GLU A 144 12.00 8.73 0.77
CA GLU A 144 13.08 7.78 1.10
C GLU A 144 13.47 7.83 2.58
N CYS A 145 13.07 8.88 3.30
CA CYS A 145 13.41 9.05 4.72
C CYS A 145 12.49 8.26 5.64
N PHE A 146 13.06 7.39 6.45
CA PHE A 146 12.36 6.46 7.33
C PHE A 146 11.43 7.12 8.36
N MET A 147 11.94 8.02 9.20
CA MET A 147 11.18 8.62 10.30
C MET A 147 10.03 9.53 9.83
N PRO A 148 10.17 10.38 8.79
CA PRO A 148 9.06 11.10 8.20
C PRO A 148 7.93 10.20 7.73
N ASN A 149 8.24 9.03 7.14
CA ASN A 149 7.22 8.09 6.69
C ASN A 149 6.40 7.53 7.85
N LEU A 150 7.04 7.17 8.97
CA LEU A 150 6.34 6.74 10.19
C LEU A 150 5.46 7.85 10.77
N ALA A 151 5.97 9.09 10.78
CA ALA A 151 5.21 10.26 11.22
C ALA A 151 3.95 10.49 10.36
N LEU A 152 4.04 10.31 9.03
CA LEU A 152 2.90 10.41 8.13
C LEU A 152 1.82 9.36 8.43
N ILE A 153 2.21 8.13 8.78
CA ILE A 153 1.28 7.07 9.20
C ILE A 153 0.63 7.45 10.55
N ARG A 154 1.44 7.82 11.55
CA ARG A 154 0.94 8.15 12.90
C ARG A 154 0.00 9.34 12.90
N ARG A 155 0.27 10.37 12.10
CA ARG A 155 -0.60 11.53 11.94
C ARG A 155 -2.02 11.16 11.48
N ARG A 156 -2.16 10.09 10.67
CA ARG A 156 -3.44 9.59 10.18
C ARG A 156 -4.11 8.60 11.13
N VAL A 157 -3.31 7.76 11.78
CA VAL A 157 -3.78 6.74 12.72
C VAL A 157 -3.43 7.17 14.14
N ARG A 158 -4.34 7.91 14.76
CA ARG A 158 -4.18 8.44 16.14
C ARG A 158 -4.76 7.44 17.13
N ASP A 159 -4.13 6.27 17.26
CA ASP A 159 -4.52 5.20 18.16
C ASP A 159 -3.31 4.79 19.01
N THR A 160 -3.49 4.67 20.31
CA THR A 160 -2.44 4.22 21.26
C THR A 160 -1.97 2.80 20.97
N ARG A 161 -2.82 2.00 20.30
CA ARG A 161 -2.51 0.62 19.90
C ARG A 161 -1.69 0.53 18.62
N LEU A 162 -1.44 1.65 17.90
CA LEU A 162 -0.52 1.65 16.78
C LEU A 162 0.90 1.45 17.31
N LYS A 163 1.54 0.37 16.89
CA LYS A 163 2.89 -0.02 17.28
C LYS A 163 3.84 0.02 16.10
N PHE A 164 5.03 0.52 16.35
CA PHE A 164 6.15 0.57 15.42
C PHE A 164 7.29 -0.24 15.99
N SER A 165 7.53 -1.42 15.43
CA SER A 165 8.59 -2.33 15.87
C SER A 165 9.75 -2.26 14.89
N PHE A 166 10.91 -1.81 15.35
CA PHE A 166 12.11 -1.63 14.55
C PHE A 166 12.92 -2.92 14.46
N LEU A 167 13.34 -3.24 13.25
CA LEU A 167 14.21 -4.35 12.93
C LEU A 167 15.33 -3.85 12.02
N ARG A 168 16.40 -4.62 11.93
CA ARG A 168 17.48 -4.35 11.01
C ARG A 168 17.70 -5.54 10.09
N VAL A 169 17.78 -5.28 8.79
CA VAL A 169 17.93 -6.30 7.76
C VAL A 169 19.09 -5.94 6.85
N GLY A 170 19.81 -6.96 6.37
CA GLY A 170 20.97 -6.77 5.51
C GLY A 170 22.29 -6.79 6.29
N GLY A 171 23.13 -7.79 6.02
CA GLY A 171 24.40 -8.00 6.74
C GLY A 171 25.39 -6.85 6.59
N ARG A 172 25.41 -6.16 5.43
CA ARG A 172 26.30 -5.04 5.16
C ARG A 172 25.62 -3.69 5.29
N THR A 173 24.37 -3.57 4.82
CA THR A 173 23.65 -2.29 4.82
C THR A 173 23.03 -1.97 6.17
N ASN A 174 22.70 -3.01 6.97
CA ASN A 174 22.04 -2.86 8.27
C ASN A 174 20.81 -1.92 8.20
N THR A 175 20.01 -2.08 7.14
CA THR A 175 18.91 -1.21 6.77
C THR A 175 17.81 -1.26 7.83
N ALA A 176 17.33 -0.11 8.27
CA ALA A 176 16.22 -0.01 9.21
C ALA A 176 14.90 -0.39 8.53
N VAL A 177 14.15 -1.27 9.17
CA VAL A 177 12.82 -1.71 8.73
C VAL A 177 11.86 -1.58 9.90
N CYS A 178 10.71 -0.99 9.69
CA CYS A 178 9.66 -0.89 10.70
C CYS A 178 8.46 -1.76 10.34
N LEU A 179 8.12 -2.68 11.22
CA LEU A 179 6.85 -3.40 11.19
C LEU A 179 5.79 -2.57 11.92
N CYS A 180 4.83 -2.04 11.17
CA CYS A 180 3.73 -1.23 11.67
C CYS A 180 2.48 -2.11 11.78
N TYR A 181 1.78 -2.07 12.91
CA TYR A 181 0.52 -2.78 13.13
C TYR A 181 -0.30 -2.13 14.25
N ILE A 182 -1.59 -2.42 14.31
CA ILE A 182 -2.47 -1.97 15.40
C ILE A 182 -2.73 -3.16 16.32
N ASP A 183 -2.25 -3.07 17.54
CA ASP A 183 -2.41 -4.12 18.55
C ASP A 183 -3.88 -4.40 18.86
N GLY A 184 -4.26 -5.67 18.98
CA GLY A 184 -5.64 -6.11 19.18
C GLY A 184 -6.57 -5.94 17.97
N LEU A 185 -6.09 -5.36 16.84
CA LEU A 185 -6.79 -5.31 15.56
C LEU A 185 -6.12 -6.22 14.53
N CYS A 186 -4.79 -6.15 14.42
CA CYS A 186 -3.98 -7.08 13.66
C CYS A 186 -3.86 -8.40 14.44
N PRO A 187 -4.08 -9.57 13.81
CA PRO A 187 -3.89 -10.85 14.48
C PRO A 187 -2.45 -11.06 14.93
N GLY A 188 -2.26 -11.47 16.19
CA GLY A 188 -0.94 -11.77 16.74
C GLY A 188 -0.12 -12.73 15.87
N PRO A 189 -0.67 -13.88 15.43
CA PRO A 189 0.04 -14.83 14.57
C PRO A 189 0.59 -14.20 13.27
N LEU A 190 -0.11 -13.23 12.68
CA LEU A 190 0.37 -12.51 11.48
C LEU A 190 1.59 -11.64 11.80
N VAL A 191 1.55 -10.93 12.92
CA VAL A 191 2.67 -10.08 13.38
C VAL A 191 3.90 -10.94 13.68
N ASP A 192 3.70 -12.06 14.40
CA ASP A 192 4.76 -12.99 14.78
C ASP A 192 5.38 -13.68 13.55
N GLU A 193 4.55 -14.06 12.59
CA GLU A 193 5.01 -14.63 11.31
C GLU A 193 5.85 -13.62 10.53
N MET A 194 5.37 -12.37 10.39
CA MET A 194 6.12 -11.32 9.71
C MET A 194 7.44 -11.00 10.41
N ARG A 195 7.44 -10.92 11.74
CA ARG A 195 8.67 -10.72 12.53
C ARG A 195 9.66 -11.87 12.34
N THR A 196 9.16 -13.10 12.38
CA THR A 196 10.00 -14.30 12.19
C THR A 196 10.59 -14.32 10.79
N ARG A 197 9.79 -14.08 9.75
CA ARG A 197 10.27 -14.01 8.36
C ARG A 197 11.34 -12.95 8.17
N LEU A 198 11.13 -11.74 8.74
CA LEU A 198 12.11 -10.66 8.67
C LEU A 198 13.42 -10.98 9.40
N SER A 199 13.35 -11.66 10.55
CA SER A 199 14.54 -12.02 11.33
C SER A 199 15.41 -13.12 10.71
N VAL A 200 14.84 -13.95 9.83
CA VAL A 200 15.52 -15.05 9.12
C VAL A 200 16.06 -14.60 7.75
N LEU A 201 15.80 -13.35 7.33
CA LEU A 201 16.28 -12.87 6.04
C LEU A 201 17.82 -12.72 6.03
N GLU A 202 18.48 -13.63 5.33
CA GLU A 202 19.91 -13.59 5.08
C GLU A 202 20.21 -12.83 3.75
N LEU A 203 20.07 -11.52 3.78
CA LEU A 203 20.42 -10.64 2.67
C LEU A 203 21.70 -9.87 2.99
N ASP A 204 22.65 -9.80 2.06
CA ASP A 204 23.86 -8.99 2.22
C ASP A 204 23.53 -7.49 2.26
N SER A 205 22.59 -7.06 1.41
CA SER A 205 22.20 -5.67 1.26
C SER A 205 20.72 -5.52 0.95
N VAL A 206 20.09 -4.50 1.51
CA VAL A 206 18.70 -4.09 1.22
C VAL A 206 18.74 -2.61 0.86
N LEU A 207 18.49 -2.30 -0.42
CA LEU A 207 18.52 -0.94 -0.95
C LEU A 207 17.12 -0.41 -1.27
N ASP A 208 16.13 -1.31 -1.39
CA ASP A 208 14.73 -0.96 -1.67
C ASP A 208 13.78 -1.99 -1.04
N ALA A 209 12.55 -1.58 -0.84
CA ALA A 209 11.49 -2.44 -0.28
C ALA A 209 11.24 -3.71 -1.11
N ASN A 210 11.48 -3.67 -2.43
CA ASN A 210 11.26 -4.82 -3.30
C ASN A 210 12.17 -6.02 -2.97
N TYR A 211 13.40 -5.80 -2.45
CA TYR A 211 14.29 -6.88 -1.99
C TYR A 211 13.60 -7.73 -0.90
N ILE A 212 12.97 -7.04 0.05
CA ILE A 212 12.23 -7.68 1.13
C ILE A 212 10.95 -8.31 0.58
N ALA A 213 10.24 -7.64 -0.32
CA ALA A 213 8.99 -8.14 -0.89
C ALA A 213 9.17 -9.50 -1.59
N GLU A 214 10.21 -9.67 -2.41
CA GLU A 214 10.49 -10.94 -3.09
C GLU A 214 10.79 -12.07 -2.10
N CYS A 215 11.50 -11.76 -1.01
CA CYS A 215 11.84 -12.76 0.01
C CYS A 215 10.65 -13.16 0.89
N LEU A 216 9.74 -12.21 1.16
CA LEU A 216 8.56 -12.45 1.99
C LEU A 216 7.40 -13.10 1.24
N CYS A 217 7.40 -13.09 -0.10
CA CYS A 217 6.35 -13.69 -0.91
C CYS A 217 6.21 -15.19 -0.64
N ASP A 218 4.97 -15.66 -0.36
CA ASP A 218 4.66 -17.08 -0.18
C ASP A 218 4.87 -17.89 -1.47
N HIS A 219 4.63 -17.26 -2.62
CA HIS A 219 4.69 -17.88 -3.95
C HIS A 219 5.66 -17.12 -4.87
N ARG A 220 6.96 -17.34 -4.70
CA ARG A 220 8.05 -16.62 -5.40
C ARG A 220 7.98 -16.67 -6.93
N PHE A 221 7.45 -17.74 -7.50
CA PHE A 221 7.32 -17.91 -8.96
C PHE A 221 5.96 -17.51 -9.52
N SER A 222 5.04 -17.05 -8.68
CA SER A 222 3.74 -16.59 -9.15
C SER A 222 3.84 -15.18 -9.74
N PRO A 223 3.25 -14.93 -10.91
CA PRO A 223 3.18 -13.58 -11.47
C PRO A 223 2.14 -12.69 -10.76
N PHE A 224 1.37 -13.25 -9.82
CA PHE A 224 0.37 -12.52 -9.05
C PHE A 224 0.97 -11.99 -7.75
N PRO A 225 0.82 -10.69 -7.42
CA PRO A 225 1.40 -10.09 -6.23
C PRO A 225 0.66 -10.57 -4.97
N THR A 226 1.40 -11.10 -4.00
CA THR A 226 0.88 -11.54 -2.69
C THR A 226 1.16 -10.52 -1.58
N LEU A 227 1.99 -9.52 -1.84
CA LEU A 227 2.21 -8.35 -0.99
C LEU A 227 1.73 -7.10 -1.71
N GLY A 228 1.07 -6.21 -0.99
CA GLY A 228 0.66 -4.92 -1.50
C GLY A 228 1.81 -3.92 -1.41
N THR A 229 1.93 -3.06 -2.41
CA THR A 229 2.86 -1.94 -2.43
C THR A 229 2.10 -0.63 -2.49
N THR A 230 2.57 0.40 -1.82
CA THR A 230 1.98 1.74 -1.90
C THR A 230 3.01 2.83 -1.59
N GLU A 231 2.95 3.91 -2.35
CA GLU A 231 3.70 5.14 -2.11
C GLU A 231 2.87 6.15 -1.26
N ARG A 232 1.67 5.75 -0.81
CA ARG A 232 0.69 6.65 -0.21
C ARG A 232 0.43 6.36 1.25
N PRO A 233 0.60 7.36 2.13
CA PRO A 233 0.34 7.21 3.57
C PRO A 233 -1.14 6.94 3.92
N ASP A 234 -2.08 7.44 3.11
CA ASP A 234 -3.52 7.21 3.32
C ASP A 234 -3.91 5.75 3.03
N VAL A 235 -3.28 5.12 2.02
CA VAL A 235 -3.49 3.70 1.72
C VAL A 235 -2.89 2.83 2.82
N ALA A 236 -1.65 3.09 3.23
CA ALA A 236 -1.01 2.35 4.32
C ALA A 236 -1.84 2.44 5.62
N ALA A 237 -2.31 3.66 5.98
CA ALA A 237 -3.18 3.87 7.13
C ALA A 237 -4.51 3.11 7.01
N SER A 238 -5.15 3.10 5.82
CA SER A 238 -6.37 2.34 5.59
C SER A 238 -6.15 0.84 5.82
N ARG A 239 -5.03 0.28 5.33
CA ARG A 239 -4.68 -1.13 5.50
C ARG A 239 -4.44 -1.49 6.98
N LEU A 240 -3.75 -0.62 7.71
CA LEU A 240 -3.57 -0.79 9.16
C LEU A 240 -4.91 -0.80 9.91
N LEU A 241 -5.83 0.11 9.56
CA LEU A 241 -7.18 0.18 10.14
C LEU A 241 -8.06 -1.03 9.77
N GLU A 242 -7.70 -1.76 8.72
CA GLU A 242 -8.33 -3.03 8.34
C GLU A 242 -7.77 -4.23 9.14
N GLY A 243 -6.76 -4.04 9.99
CA GLY A 243 -6.13 -5.10 10.79
C GLY A 243 -4.96 -5.81 10.07
N ARG A 244 -4.37 -5.16 9.10
CA ARG A 244 -3.17 -5.64 8.40
C ARG A 244 -1.91 -5.07 9.01
N CYS A 245 -0.76 -5.58 8.60
CA CYS A 245 0.53 -4.99 8.89
C CYS A 245 1.09 -4.25 7.69
N ALA A 246 1.95 -3.28 7.96
CA ALA A 246 2.71 -2.55 6.95
C ALA A 246 4.20 -2.57 7.31
N LEU A 247 5.06 -2.58 6.29
CA LEU A 247 6.51 -2.55 6.44
C LEU A 247 7.02 -1.28 5.76
N VAL A 248 7.68 -0.45 6.54
CA VAL A 248 8.40 0.74 6.06
C VAL A 248 9.88 0.39 6.03
N VAL A 249 10.53 0.63 4.91
CA VAL A 249 11.95 0.32 4.68
C VAL A 249 12.69 1.62 4.45
N ASP A 250 13.81 1.80 5.14
CA ASP A 250 14.66 2.97 4.98
C ASP A 250 15.27 3.02 3.59
N GLY A 251 15.30 4.19 2.97
CA GLY A 251 15.77 4.39 1.61
C GLY A 251 14.75 4.10 0.51
N SER A 252 13.51 3.67 0.86
CA SER A 252 12.45 3.37 -0.11
C SER A 252 11.19 4.20 0.14
N PRO A 253 10.62 4.85 -0.89
CA PRO A 253 9.33 5.53 -0.79
C PRO A 253 8.15 4.55 -0.85
N VAL A 254 8.42 3.25 -1.03
CA VAL A 254 7.40 2.21 -1.15
C VAL A 254 7.21 1.51 0.18
N VAL A 255 5.99 1.51 0.68
CA VAL A 255 5.57 0.74 1.87
C VAL A 255 4.89 -0.54 1.44
N LEU A 256 5.33 -1.66 2.02
CA LEU A 256 4.73 -2.97 1.79
C LEU A 256 3.56 -3.18 2.75
N THR A 257 2.50 -3.83 2.29
CA THR A 257 1.35 -4.18 3.13
C THR A 257 1.01 -5.66 3.00
N ALA A 258 0.72 -6.31 4.12
CA ALA A 258 0.41 -7.74 4.17
C ALA A 258 -0.79 -8.01 5.10
N PRO A 259 -1.65 -8.94 4.72
CA PRO A 259 -1.75 -9.67 3.45
C PRO A 259 -2.31 -8.80 2.31
N HIS A 260 -2.10 -9.24 1.05
CA HIS A 260 -2.66 -8.61 -0.16
C HIS A 260 -3.49 -9.65 -0.94
N LEU A 261 -4.64 -9.25 -1.44
CA LEU A 261 -5.64 -10.14 -2.04
C LEU A 261 -5.87 -9.79 -3.51
N LEU A 262 -6.27 -10.78 -4.33
CA LEU A 262 -6.52 -10.57 -5.77
C LEU A 262 -7.49 -9.44 -6.06
N GLN A 263 -8.58 -9.33 -5.31
CA GLN A 263 -9.60 -8.28 -5.50
C GLN A 263 -9.02 -6.86 -5.41
N GLU A 264 -7.96 -6.68 -4.60
CA GLU A 264 -7.32 -5.38 -4.41
C GLU A 264 -6.50 -4.93 -5.59
N CYS A 265 -6.09 -5.85 -6.45
CA CYS A 265 -5.43 -5.52 -7.70
C CYS A 265 -6.35 -4.79 -8.68
N PHE A 266 -7.68 -4.93 -8.52
CA PHE A 266 -8.69 -4.23 -9.29
C PHE A 266 -9.22 -2.96 -8.61
N GLN A 267 -8.78 -2.69 -7.37
CA GLN A 267 -9.12 -1.48 -6.63
C GLN A 267 -8.09 -0.39 -6.90
N SER A 268 -8.55 0.86 -7.00
CA SER A 268 -7.71 2.05 -7.04
C SER A 268 -7.98 2.92 -5.81
N ASN A 269 -7.02 3.73 -5.44
CA ASN A 269 -7.15 4.65 -4.32
C ASN A 269 -8.29 5.67 -4.55
N ASP A 270 -8.51 6.09 -5.80
CA ASP A 270 -9.61 6.98 -6.20
C ASP A 270 -10.99 6.42 -5.85
N ASP A 271 -11.14 5.10 -5.78
CA ASP A 271 -12.43 4.47 -5.51
C ASP A 271 -13.05 4.91 -4.18
N TYR A 272 -12.25 5.42 -3.25
CA TYR A 272 -12.70 5.86 -1.93
C TYR A 272 -12.97 7.36 -1.83
N TYR A 273 -12.54 8.14 -2.83
CA TYR A 273 -12.64 9.60 -2.86
C TYR A 273 -13.69 10.11 -3.85
N ILE A 274 -14.20 9.24 -4.72
CA ILE A 274 -15.25 9.55 -5.68
C ILE A 274 -16.59 8.88 -5.30
N SER A 275 -17.66 9.22 -6.02
CA SER A 275 -19.00 8.64 -5.77
C SER A 275 -19.01 7.12 -5.98
N PHE A 276 -19.76 6.39 -5.15
CA PHE A 276 -19.83 4.93 -5.20
C PHE A 276 -20.35 4.39 -6.56
N LEU A 277 -21.24 5.12 -7.24
CA LEU A 277 -21.74 4.74 -8.57
C LEU A 277 -20.60 4.72 -9.59
N ARG A 278 -19.82 5.79 -9.66
CA ARG A 278 -18.67 5.91 -10.57
C ARG A 278 -17.61 4.86 -10.23
N THR A 279 -17.33 4.66 -8.95
CA THR A 279 -16.42 3.62 -8.46
C THR A 279 -16.80 2.24 -8.97
N ASN A 280 -18.07 1.87 -8.85
CA ASN A 280 -18.54 0.54 -9.26
C ASN A 280 -18.40 0.33 -10.76
N VAL A 281 -18.75 1.32 -11.58
CA VAL A 281 -18.52 1.27 -13.02
C VAL A 281 -17.04 1.10 -13.33
N SER A 282 -16.17 1.89 -12.69
CA SER A 282 -14.72 1.80 -12.89
C SER A 282 -14.13 0.46 -12.49
N ARG A 283 -14.58 -0.14 -11.37
CA ARG A 283 -14.15 -1.49 -10.92
C ARG A 283 -14.54 -2.58 -11.92
N VAL A 284 -15.79 -2.54 -12.40
CA VAL A 284 -16.25 -3.47 -13.43
C VAL A 284 -15.44 -3.32 -14.70
N LEU A 285 -15.22 -2.09 -15.17
CA LEU A 285 -14.40 -1.83 -16.35
C LEU A 285 -12.95 -2.31 -16.19
N ARG A 286 -12.31 -2.11 -15.03
CA ARG A 286 -10.96 -2.61 -14.78
C ARG A 286 -10.90 -4.14 -14.80
N THR A 287 -11.87 -4.78 -14.17
CA THR A 287 -11.96 -6.25 -14.17
C THR A 287 -12.17 -6.80 -15.56
N LEU A 288 -13.16 -6.28 -16.31
CA LEU A 288 -13.41 -6.67 -17.68
C LEU A 288 -12.20 -6.35 -18.58
N GLY A 289 -11.58 -5.19 -18.40
CA GLY A 289 -10.38 -4.79 -19.13
C GLY A 289 -9.24 -5.79 -18.95
N PHE A 290 -8.97 -6.24 -17.74
CA PHE A 290 -7.96 -7.27 -17.49
C PHE A 290 -8.27 -8.56 -18.24
N PHE A 291 -9.49 -9.09 -18.10
CA PHE A 291 -9.89 -10.31 -18.82
C PHE A 291 -9.84 -10.14 -20.33
N CYS A 292 -10.34 -9.03 -20.88
CA CYS A 292 -10.24 -8.72 -22.30
C CYS A 292 -8.78 -8.68 -22.76
N SER A 293 -7.90 -8.05 -22.00
CA SER A 293 -6.49 -7.90 -22.34
C SER A 293 -5.75 -9.23 -22.48
N VAL A 294 -6.12 -10.23 -21.70
CA VAL A 294 -5.45 -11.55 -21.73
C VAL A 294 -6.15 -12.54 -22.66
N THR A 295 -7.49 -12.46 -22.82
CA THR A 295 -8.25 -13.47 -23.56
C THR A 295 -8.49 -13.11 -25.01
N ILE A 296 -8.69 -11.83 -25.38
CA ILE A 296 -9.09 -11.46 -26.75
C ILE A 296 -8.07 -11.91 -27.79
N PRO A 297 -6.75 -11.74 -27.65
CA PRO A 297 -5.77 -12.20 -28.66
C PRO A 297 -5.78 -13.73 -28.82
N ALA A 298 -5.91 -14.45 -27.71
CA ALA A 298 -5.94 -15.91 -27.72
C ALA A 298 -7.24 -16.45 -28.37
N VAL A 299 -8.38 -15.88 -27.99
CA VAL A 299 -9.68 -16.26 -28.58
C VAL A 299 -9.74 -15.95 -30.07
N TYR A 300 -9.26 -14.79 -30.50
CA TYR A 300 -9.15 -14.43 -31.91
C TYR A 300 -8.33 -15.46 -32.68
N THR A 301 -7.16 -15.82 -32.16
CA THR A 301 -6.29 -16.84 -32.76
C THR A 301 -6.96 -18.21 -32.82
N ALA A 302 -7.60 -18.65 -31.73
CA ALA A 302 -8.30 -19.92 -31.65
C ALA A 302 -9.47 -20.01 -32.64
N LEU A 303 -10.25 -18.94 -32.78
CA LEU A 303 -11.38 -18.87 -33.72
C LEU A 303 -10.89 -18.97 -35.16
N LEU A 304 -9.82 -18.27 -35.55
CA LEU A 304 -9.36 -18.25 -36.92
C LEU A 304 -8.57 -19.52 -37.31
N LEU A 305 -7.95 -20.22 -36.39
CA LEU A 305 -7.21 -21.44 -36.67
C LEU A 305 -8.12 -22.69 -36.67
N TYR A 306 -8.99 -22.83 -35.63
CA TYR A 306 -9.69 -24.09 -35.35
C TYR A 306 -11.21 -24.00 -35.39
N HIS A 307 -11.81 -22.82 -35.17
CA HIS A 307 -13.23 -22.68 -34.97
C HIS A 307 -13.86 -21.58 -35.84
N ARG A 308 -13.52 -21.58 -37.12
CA ARG A 308 -13.99 -20.54 -38.08
C ARG A 308 -15.50 -20.51 -38.23
N GLU A 309 -16.17 -21.64 -38.02
CA GLU A 309 -17.63 -21.80 -38.06
C GLU A 309 -18.35 -20.98 -36.98
N LEU A 310 -17.72 -20.62 -35.88
CA LEU A 310 -18.31 -19.78 -34.84
C LEU A 310 -18.32 -18.29 -35.22
N VAL A 311 -17.53 -17.90 -36.23
CA VAL A 311 -17.45 -16.50 -36.67
C VAL A 311 -18.57 -16.22 -37.68
N PRO A 312 -19.35 -15.13 -37.51
CA PRO A 312 -20.35 -14.74 -38.49
C PRO A 312 -19.74 -14.62 -39.91
N ALA A 313 -20.40 -15.22 -40.91
CA ALA A 313 -19.85 -15.36 -42.26
C ALA A 313 -19.34 -14.01 -42.84
N ARG A 314 -20.12 -12.93 -42.69
CA ARG A 314 -19.72 -11.58 -43.16
C ARG A 314 -18.42 -11.11 -42.55
N LEU A 315 -18.23 -11.34 -41.25
CA LEU A 315 -17.00 -10.96 -40.53
C LEU A 315 -15.83 -11.86 -40.94
N LEU A 316 -16.06 -13.17 -41.07
CA LEU A 316 -15.07 -14.12 -41.50
C LEU A 316 -14.55 -13.77 -42.90
N PHE A 317 -15.44 -13.43 -43.86
CA PHE A 317 -15.04 -12.99 -45.20
C PHE A 317 -14.21 -11.71 -45.15
N ALA A 318 -14.58 -10.73 -44.33
CA ALA A 318 -13.82 -9.49 -44.18
C ALA A 318 -12.41 -9.75 -43.60
N ILE A 319 -12.31 -10.59 -42.58
CA ILE A 319 -11.03 -10.94 -41.94
C ILE A 319 -10.15 -11.72 -42.93
N THR A 320 -10.69 -12.74 -43.60
CA THR A 320 -9.94 -13.54 -44.56
C THR A 320 -9.49 -12.73 -45.80
N ALA A 321 -10.30 -11.78 -46.22
CA ALA A 321 -9.92 -10.84 -47.29
C ALA A 321 -8.76 -9.96 -46.85
N ALA A 322 -8.77 -9.45 -45.63
CA ALA A 322 -7.70 -8.63 -45.06
C ALA A 322 -6.40 -9.42 -44.83
N GLN A 323 -6.48 -10.74 -44.59
CA GLN A 323 -5.35 -11.62 -44.40
C GLN A 323 -4.70 -12.07 -45.72
N ARG A 324 -5.34 -11.85 -46.89
CA ARG A 324 -4.77 -12.18 -48.18
C ARG A 324 -3.49 -11.38 -48.44
N GLY A 325 -2.37 -12.10 -48.63
CA GLY A 325 -1.06 -11.50 -48.89
C GLY A 325 -0.22 -11.22 -47.63
N VAL A 326 -0.70 -11.56 -46.43
CA VAL A 326 0.11 -11.57 -45.22
C VAL A 326 0.93 -12.88 -45.20
N PRO A 327 2.26 -12.79 -45.01
CA PRO A 327 3.12 -13.97 -45.09
C PRO A 327 3.09 -14.87 -43.86
N LEU A 328 2.64 -14.34 -42.71
CA LEU A 328 2.65 -15.03 -41.42
C LEU A 328 1.31 -15.69 -41.13
N PRO A 329 1.28 -16.91 -40.57
CA PRO A 329 0.09 -17.49 -39.98
C PRO A 329 -0.42 -16.62 -38.79
N VAL A 330 -1.75 -16.59 -38.59
CA VAL A 330 -2.41 -15.70 -37.58
C VAL A 330 -1.78 -15.78 -36.17
N GLY A 331 -1.43 -17.00 -35.70
CA GLY A 331 -0.81 -17.16 -34.38
C GLY A 331 0.54 -16.45 -34.26
N TRP A 332 1.39 -16.54 -35.30
CA TRP A 332 2.69 -15.85 -35.34
C TRP A 332 2.52 -14.33 -35.50
N GLU A 333 1.55 -13.92 -36.32
CA GLU A 333 1.20 -12.50 -36.49
C GLU A 333 0.81 -11.85 -35.17
N VAL A 334 -0.10 -12.48 -34.42
CA VAL A 334 -0.53 -12.00 -33.09
C VAL A 334 0.65 -12.00 -32.10
N LEU A 335 1.47 -13.05 -32.08
CA LEU A 335 2.63 -13.16 -31.22
C LEU A 335 3.63 -12.01 -31.48
N LEU A 336 3.96 -11.75 -32.76
CA LEU A 336 4.88 -10.68 -33.12
C LEU A 336 4.34 -9.31 -32.69
N LEU A 337 3.08 -9.03 -32.97
CA LEU A 337 2.46 -7.75 -32.59
C LEU A 337 2.38 -7.58 -31.06
N LEU A 338 2.09 -8.63 -30.30
CA LEU A 338 2.14 -8.60 -28.84
C LEU A 338 3.57 -8.35 -28.34
N PHE A 339 4.56 -8.97 -28.96
CA PHE A 339 5.96 -8.73 -28.61
C PHE A 339 6.36 -7.27 -28.89
N VAL A 340 6.00 -6.73 -30.05
CA VAL A 340 6.23 -5.31 -30.39
C VAL A 340 5.52 -4.39 -29.38
N LEU A 341 4.29 -4.72 -28.99
CA LEU A 341 3.56 -3.96 -27.98
C LEU A 341 4.31 -3.92 -26.64
N GLU A 342 4.85 -5.05 -26.17
CA GLU A 342 5.62 -5.11 -24.93
C GLU A 342 6.95 -4.35 -25.04
N VAL A 343 7.62 -4.41 -26.19
CA VAL A 343 8.83 -3.60 -26.44
C VAL A 343 8.52 -2.10 -26.41
N LEU A 344 7.41 -1.67 -27.04
CA LEU A 344 6.98 -0.27 -26.99
C LEU A 344 6.63 0.19 -25.57
N ARG A 345 6.00 -0.68 -24.79
CA ARG A 345 5.66 -0.41 -23.38
C ARG A 345 6.91 -0.25 -22.55
N GLU A 346 7.87 -1.17 -22.67
CA GLU A 346 9.14 -1.13 -21.92
C GLU A 346 9.97 0.11 -22.31
N ALA A 347 10.04 0.43 -23.60
CA ALA A 347 10.72 1.63 -24.08
C ALA A 347 10.06 2.91 -23.54
N GLY A 348 8.72 2.94 -23.53
CA GLY A 348 7.95 4.07 -22.98
C GLY A 348 8.16 4.27 -21.47
N ALA A 349 8.27 3.19 -20.72
CA ALA A 349 8.52 3.25 -19.27
C ALA A 349 9.92 3.77 -18.92
N ARG A 350 10.92 3.52 -19.79
CA ARG A 350 12.31 3.98 -19.58
C ARG A 350 12.60 5.39 -20.09
N THR A 351 11.68 5.97 -20.86
CA THR A 351 11.88 7.29 -21.43
C THR A 351 11.34 8.38 -20.49
N PRO A 352 12.14 9.40 -20.12
CA PRO A 352 11.73 10.41 -19.18
C PRO A 352 10.53 11.24 -19.66
N GLY A 353 9.54 11.45 -18.80
CA GLY A 353 8.48 12.44 -18.93
C GLY A 353 7.62 12.32 -20.20
N ALA A 354 7.25 13.46 -20.77
CA ALA A 354 6.34 13.58 -21.91
C ALA A 354 6.85 12.90 -23.20
N MET A 355 8.17 12.69 -23.35
CA MET A 355 8.75 12.02 -24.52
C MET A 355 8.38 10.53 -24.57
N GLY A 356 8.29 9.84 -23.44
CA GLY A 356 7.89 8.43 -23.39
C GLY A 356 6.46 8.22 -23.89
N GLN A 357 5.54 9.09 -23.52
CA GLN A 357 4.17 9.04 -24.00
C GLN A 357 4.07 9.29 -25.51
N THR A 358 4.81 10.28 -26.02
CA THR A 358 4.87 10.60 -27.44
C THR A 358 5.46 9.43 -28.24
N MET A 359 6.56 8.82 -27.80
CA MET A 359 7.17 7.66 -28.43
C MET A 359 6.23 6.46 -28.49
N SER A 360 5.46 6.20 -27.42
CA SER A 360 4.47 5.11 -27.41
C SER A 360 3.34 5.34 -28.41
N ILE A 361 2.84 6.58 -28.52
CA ILE A 361 1.76 6.93 -29.46
C ILE A 361 2.27 6.87 -30.90
N VAL A 362 3.37 7.55 -31.20
CA VAL A 362 3.95 7.60 -32.56
C VAL A 362 4.43 6.20 -32.98
N GLY A 363 5.14 5.48 -32.11
CA GLY A 363 5.57 4.12 -32.36
C GLY A 363 4.41 3.19 -32.67
N GLY A 364 3.36 3.20 -31.85
CA GLY A 364 2.16 2.37 -32.05
C GLY A 364 1.42 2.71 -33.35
N LEU A 365 1.23 4.00 -33.65
CA LEU A 365 0.52 4.45 -34.85
C LEU A 365 1.36 4.16 -36.12
N VAL A 366 2.62 4.59 -36.13
CA VAL A 366 3.51 4.46 -37.31
C VAL A 366 3.81 3.00 -37.57
N LEU A 367 4.19 2.22 -36.56
CA LEU A 367 4.48 0.78 -36.76
C LEU A 367 3.22 0.01 -37.13
N GLY A 368 2.06 0.29 -36.52
CA GLY A 368 0.79 -0.35 -36.87
C GLY A 368 0.38 -0.06 -38.29
N GLN A 369 0.47 1.20 -38.73
CA GLN A 369 0.12 1.61 -40.10
C GLN A 369 1.11 1.07 -41.13
N ALA A 370 2.41 1.10 -40.83
CA ALA A 370 3.45 0.52 -41.71
C ALA A 370 3.28 -0.99 -41.86
N ALA A 371 3.00 -1.72 -40.77
CA ALA A 371 2.80 -3.17 -40.82
C ALA A 371 1.60 -3.56 -41.69
N VAL A 372 0.50 -2.82 -41.64
CA VAL A 372 -0.68 -3.06 -42.49
C VAL A 372 -0.39 -2.65 -43.94
N SER A 373 0.23 -1.50 -44.17
CA SER A 373 0.55 -1.01 -45.54
C SER A 373 1.55 -1.91 -46.26
N ALA A 374 2.52 -2.45 -45.55
CA ALA A 374 3.49 -3.40 -46.04
C ALA A 374 2.92 -4.85 -46.18
N ARG A 375 1.65 -5.06 -45.80
CA ARG A 375 1.01 -6.39 -45.71
C ARG A 375 1.76 -7.38 -44.83
N PHE A 376 2.45 -6.87 -43.82
CA PHE A 376 3.14 -7.68 -42.82
C PHE A 376 2.17 -8.20 -41.76
N SER A 377 1.09 -7.45 -41.52
CA SER A 377 0.00 -7.81 -40.61
C SER A 377 -1.36 -7.37 -41.18
N ALA A 378 -2.40 -8.11 -40.86
CA ALA A 378 -3.77 -7.77 -41.22
C ALA A 378 -4.36 -6.71 -40.26
N ALA A 379 -5.15 -5.77 -40.79
CA ALA A 379 -5.76 -4.71 -39.99
C ALA A 379 -6.61 -5.24 -38.82
N PRO A 380 -7.43 -6.33 -38.93
CA PRO A 380 -8.15 -6.90 -37.79
C PRO A 380 -7.23 -7.38 -36.68
N THR A 381 -6.08 -7.97 -37.00
CA THR A 381 -5.12 -8.44 -35.98
C THR A 381 -4.51 -7.26 -35.21
N VAL A 382 -4.17 -6.18 -35.91
CA VAL A 382 -3.67 -4.94 -35.24
C VAL A 382 -4.72 -4.38 -34.28
N ILE A 383 -6.00 -4.35 -34.68
CA ILE A 383 -7.09 -3.88 -33.81
C ILE A 383 -7.21 -4.77 -32.56
N VAL A 384 -7.17 -6.08 -32.70
CA VAL A 384 -7.25 -7.04 -31.58
C VAL A 384 -6.12 -6.83 -30.59
N VAL A 385 -4.88 -6.67 -31.06
CA VAL A 385 -3.71 -6.42 -30.21
C VAL A 385 -3.77 -5.03 -29.56
N ALA A 386 -4.22 -4.02 -30.30
CA ALA A 386 -4.40 -2.67 -29.76
C ALA A 386 -5.44 -2.64 -28.62
N VAL A 387 -6.59 -3.30 -28.81
CA VAL A 387 -7.60 -3.44 -27.74
C VAL A 387 -7.02 -4.14 -26.52
N ALA A 388 -6.28 -5.25 -26.71
CA ALA A 388 -5.62 -5.94 -25.60
C ALA A 388 -4.58 -5.05 -24.89
N GLY A 389 -3.86 -4.22 -25.63
CA GLY A 389 -2.90 -3.27 -25.11
C GLY A 389 -3.56 -2.19 -24.22
N VAL A 390 -4.57 -1.51 -24.77
CA VAL A 390 -5.29 -0.44 -24.06
C VAL A 390 -6.01 -0.97 -22.81
N THR A 391 -6.71 -2.11 -22.93
CA THR A 391 -7.42 -2.70 -21.80
C THR A 391 -6.48 -3.19 -20.71
N GLY A 392 -5.26 -3.60 -21.07
CA GLY A 392 -4.22 -3.98 -20.10
C GLY A 392 -3.73 -2.84 -19.21
N LEU A 393 -3.82 -1.59 -19.64
CA LEU A 393 -3.47 -0.42 -18.84
C LEU A 393 -4.45 -0.16 -17.68
N MET A 394 -5.64 -0.77 -17.73
CA MET A 394 -6.67 -0.56 -16.70
C MET A 394 -6.36 -1.27 -15.37
N ALA A 395 -5.45 -2.26 -15.35
CA ALA A 395 -5.05 -3.01 -14.17
C ALA A 395 -3.51 -3.04 -14.02
N PRO A 396 -2.88 -1.91 -13.66
CA PRO A 396 -1.41 -1.80 -13.66
C PRO A 396 -0.73 -2.78 -12.69
N ARG A 397 -1.35 -3.09 -11.54
CA ARG A 397 -0.81 -4.04 -10.56
C ARG A 397 -0.75 -5.48 -11.05
N LEU A 398 -1.49 -5.83 -12.10
CA LEU A 398 -1.53 -7.16 -12.71
C LEU A 398 -0.78 -7.23 -14.06
N GLN A 399 0.04 -6.24 -14.41
CA GLN A 399 0.73 -6.22 -15.70
C GLN A 399 1.63 -7.44 -15.91
N THR A 400 2.40 -7.83 -14.89
CA THR A 400 3.25 -9.03 -14.94
C THR A 400 2.41 -10.29 -15.15
N ALA A 401 1.30 -10.44 -14.42
CA ALA A 401 0.39 -11.56 -14.61
C ALA A 401 -0.28 -11.55 -15.99
N ALA A 402 -0.68 -10.38 -16.50
CA ALA A 402 -1.26 -10.23 -17.82
C ALA A 402 -0.26 -10.62 -18.92
N LEU A 403 1.01 -10.24 -18.78
CA LEU A 403 2.08 -10.61 -19.72
C LEU A 403 2.19 -12.14 -19.86
N TRP A 404 2.43 -12.83 -18.76
CA TRP A 404 2.57 -14.28 -18.77
C TRP A 404 1.32 -15.00 -19.23
N LEU A 405 0.13 -14.55 -18.79
CA LEU A 405 -1.13 -15.14 -19.22
C LEU A 405 -1.40 -14.94 -20.71
N ARG A 406 -1.09 -13.78 -21.30
CA ARG A 406 -1.27 -13.54 -22.73
C ARG A 406 -0.47 -14.53 -23.56
N PHE A 407 0.82 -14.70 -23.25
CA PHE A 407 1.67 -15.63 -24.01
C PHE A 407 1.28 -17.09 -23.77
N ALA A 408 0.92 -17.47 -22.54
CA ALA A 408 0.45 -18.82 -22.24
C ALA A 408 -0.88 -19.14 -22.95
N LEU A 409 -1.84 -18.22 -22.90
CA LEU A 409 -3.13 -18.38 -23.57
C LEU A 409 -2.99 -18.38 -25.09
N LEU A 410 -2.12 -17.55 -25.67
CA LEU A 410 -1.86 -17.52 -27.09
C LEU A 410 -1.22 -18.84 -27.56
N GLY A 411 -0.21 -19.35 -26.83
CA GLY A 411 0.40 -20.65 -27.12
C GLY A 411 -0.60 -21.81 -27.06
N ALA A 412 -1.47 -21.81 -26.03
CA ALA A 412 -2.51 -22.80 -25.89
C ALA A 412 -3.60 -22.67 -26.97
N ALA A 413 -3.95 -21.45 -27.39
CA ALA A 413 -4.87 -21.19 -28.48
C ALA A 413 -4.32 -21.71 -29.82
N ALA A 414 -3.01 -21.51 -30.06
CA ALA A 414 -2.35 -22.00 -31.28
C ALA A 414 -2.24 -23.53 -31.31
N ALA A 415 -2.11 -24.20 -30.16
CA ALA A 415 -1.99 -25.64 -30.07
C ALA A 415 -3.32 -26.38 -30.02
N GLY A 416 -4.31 -25.89 -29.29
CA GLY A 416 -5.56 -26.61 -29.00
C GLY A 416 -6.84 -25.77 -29.18
N GLY A 417 -6.75 -24.60 -29.84
CA GLY A 417 -7.90 -23.75 -30.08
C GLY A 417 -8.58 -23.28 -28.78
N LEU A 418 -9.89 -23.20 -28.76
CA LEU A 418 -10.67 -22.80 -27.58
C LEU A 418 -10.54 -23.78 -26.41
N TYR A 419 -10.32 -25.07 -26.67
CA TYR A 419 -10.07 -26.06 -25.61
C TYR A 419 -8.76 -25.76 -24.87
N GLY A 420 -7.70 -25.40 -25.61
CA GLY A 420 -6.43 -24.97 -25.03
C GLY A 420 -6.59 -23.72 -24.16
N VAL A 421 -7.31 -22.72 -24.64
CA VAL A 421 -7.64 -21.51 -23.87
C VAL A 421 -8.37 -21.85 -22.57
N GLY A 422 -9.43 -22.70 -22.64
CA GLY A 422 -10.18 -23.16 -21.49
C GLY A 422 -9.33 -23.89 -20.46
N LEU A 423 -8.41 -24.73 -20.92
CA LEU A 423 -7.49 -25.48 -20.08
C LEU A 423 -6.56 -24.52 -19.28
N VAL A 424 -5.93 -23.56 -19.95
CA VAL A 424 -5.03 -22.59 -19.28
C VAL A 424 -5.80 -21.72 -18.29
N LEU A 425 -7.02 -21.27 -18.63
CA LEU A 425 -7.85 -20.51 -17.70
C LEU A 425 -8.22 -21.35 -16.48
N SER A 426 -8.58 -22.61 -16.67
CA SER A 426 -8.89 -23.53 -15.56
C SER A 426 -7.68 -23.78 -14.66
N LEU A 427 -6.50 -24.01 -15.24
CA LEU A 427 -5.25 -24.17 -14.48
C LEU A 427 -4.90 -22.90 -13.70
N THR A 428 -5.09 -21.73 -14.30
CA THR A 428 -4.88 -20.44 -13.65
C THR A 428 -5.82 -20.28 -12.45
N LEU A 429 -7.10 -20.64 -12.60
CA LEU A 429 -8.07 -20.60 -11.50
C LEU A 429 -7.66 -21.55 -10.36
N VAL A 430 -7.25 -22.78 -10.66
CA VAL A 430 -6.76 -23.74 -9.66
C VAL A 430 -5.52 -23.19 -8.94
N LEU A 431 -4.59 -22.58 -9.67
CA LEU A 431 -3.41 -21.95 -9.09
C LEU A 431 -3.81 -20.82 -8.11
N LEU A 432 -4.70 -19.93 -8.52
CA LEU A 432 -5.19 -18.84 -7.69
C LEU A 432 -5.92 -19.34 -6.43
N CYS A 433 -6.69 -20.45 -6.55
CA CYS A 433 -7.35 -21.07 -5.38
C CYS A 433 -6.35 -21.67 -4.38
N ARG A 434 -5.16 -22.08 -4.82
CA ARG A 434 -4.11 -22.63 -3.95
C ARG A 434 -3.21 -21.56 -3.34
N MET A 435 -3.24 -20.36 -3.87
CA MET A 435 -2.41 -19.26 -3.38
C MET A 435 -2.90 -18.72 -2.05
N SER A 436 -1.96 -18.33 -1.22
CA SER A 436 -2.18 -17.61 0.04
C SER A 436 -1.27 -16.37 0.10
N SER A 437 -1.66 -15.43 0.93
CA SER A 437 -0.85 -14.27 1.31
C SER A 437 -0.76 -14.23 2.83
N CYS A 438 0.42 -14.50 3.38
CA CYS A 438 0.64 -14.57 4.83
C CYS A 438 -0.44 -15.39 5.55
N GLY A 439 -0.70 -16.61 5.07
CA GLY A 439 -1.68 -17.54 5.64
C GLY A 439 -3.16 -17.24 5.31
N VAL A 440 -3.46 -16.15 4.60
CA VAL A 440 -4.83 -15.82 4.16
C VAL A 440 -5.04 -16.27 2.72
N PRO A 441 -6.15 -17.00 2.40
CA PRO A 441 -6.44 -17.40 1.04
C PRO A 441 -6.53 -16.22 0.08
N TYR A 442 -5.82 -16.28 -1.06
CA TYR A 442 -5.70 -15.17 -2.01
C TYR A 442 -7.02 -14.77 -2.67
N LEU A 443 -7.94 -15.74 -2.86
CA LEU A 443 -9.28 -15.56 -3.44
C LEU A 443 -10.39 -15.41 -2.38
N ILE A 444 -10.05 -15.07 -1.15
CA ILE A 444 -11.09 -14.85 -0.11
C ILE A 444 -12.14 -13.86 -0.62
N ASN A 445 -13.41 -14.06 -0.25
CA ASN A 445 -14.60 -13.36 -0.73
C ASN A 445 -15.11 -13.78 -2.13
N LEU A 446 -14.31 -14.52 -2.88
CA LEU A 446 -14.78 -15.23 -4.07
C LEU A 446 -15.01 -16.70 -3.73
N VAL A 447 -14.02 -17.35 -3.11
CA VAL A 447 -14.04 -18.74 -2.63
C VAL A 447 -13.19 -18.86 -1.34
N PRO A 448 -13.79 -19.05 -0.16
CA PRO A 448 -15.21 -19.02 0.18
C PRO A 448 -15.80 -17.60 0.18
N ARG A 449 -17.10 -17.50 -0.12
CA ARG A 449 -17.81 -16.22 -0.02
C ARG A 449 -18.16 -15.95 1.45
N VAL A 450 -17.68 -14.83 1.96
CA VAL A 450 -17.98 -14.34 3.30
C VAL A 450 -18.90 -13.12 3.17
N GLU A 451 -20.16 -13.25 3.60
CA GLU A 451 -21.17 -12.19 3.38
C GLU A 451 -20.81 -10.84 4.00
N THR A 452 -20.15 -10.86 5.16
CA THR A 452 -19.77 -9.64 5.87
C THR A 452 -18.63 -8.85 5.20
N ASP A 453 -17.81 -9.50 4.37
CA ASP A 453 -16.65 -8.90 3.73
C ASP A 453 -16.93 -8.54 2.25
N SER A 454 -18.11 -8.89 1.75
CA SER A 454 -18.50 -8.63 0.35
C SER A 454 -18.85 -7.17 0.06
N GLU A 455 -18.98 -6.32 1.11
CA GLU A 455 -19.40 -4.93 0.99
C GLU A 455 -18.44 -4.03 0.20
N ASP A 456 -17.16 -4.43 0.11
CA ASP A 456 -16.13 -3.70 -0.64
C ASP A 456 -15.19 -4.64 -1.43
N ALA A 457 -15.65 -5.79 -1.86
CA ALA A 457 -14.87 -6.72 -2.66
C ALA A 457 -14.84 -6.29 -4.13
N TRP A 458 -15.80 -6.72 -4.92
CA TRP A 458 -15.94 -6.40 -6.34
C TRP A 458 -16.72 -5.11 -6.59
N LEU A 459 -17.75 -4.87 -5.78
CA LEU A 459 -18.58 -3.68 -5.80
C LEU A 459 -18.47 -3.00 -4.44
N ARG A 460 -18.41 -1.69 -4.43
CA ARG A 460 -18.36 -0.89 -3.23
C ARG A 460 -19.76 -0.43 -2.85
N VAL A 461 -20.19 -0.69 -1.61
CA VAL A 461 -21.40 -0.09 -1.07
C VAL A 461 -21.13 1.37 -0.61
N PRO A 462 -22.18 2.22 -0.54
CA PRO A 462 -22.05 3.56 0.00
C PRO A 462 -21.54 3.56 1.44
N TRP A 463 -20.76 4.58 1.81
CA TRP A 463 -20.14 4.71 3.14
C TRP A 463 -21.13 4.56 4.31
N TYR A 464 -22.35 5.09 4.18
CA TYR A 464 -23.38 5.01 5.24
C TYR A 464 -23.93 3.59 5.48
N ARG A 465 -23.69 2.65 4.57
CA ARG A 465 -24.05 1.23 4.72
C ARG A 465 -22.91 0.37 5.18
N MET A 466 -21.69 0.85 5.09
CA MET A 466 -20.47 0.13 5.45
C MET A 466 -20.35 0.05 6.97
N LYS A 467 -20.90 -1.00 7.59
CA LYS A 467 -21.05 -1.12 9.07
C LYS A 467 -19.96 -1.95 9.76
N TYR A 468 -19.13 -2.68 9.02
CA TYR A 468 -18.22 -3.68 9.59
C TYR A 468 -16.78 -3.50 9.11
N ASN A 469 -15.81 -3.98 9.92
CA ASN A 469 -14.43 -4.11 9.47
C ASN A 469 -14.38 -5.09 8.28
N ARG A 470 -13.63 -4.73 7.25
CA ARG A 470 -13.66 -5.32 5.92
C ARG A 470 -13.18 -6.76 5.81
N PHE A 471 -12.54 -7.31 6.85
CA PHE A 471 -11.98 -8.66 6.84
C PHE A 471 -12.43 -9.45 8.05
N SER A 472 -13.40 -10.34 7.86
CA SER A 472 -13.85 -11.27 8.89
C SER A 472 -12.76 -12.25 9.30
N PHE A 473 -11.78 -12.50 8.43
CA PHE A 473 -10.63 -13.36 8.72
C PHE A 473 -9.76 -12.80 9.85
N PHE A 474 -9.75 -11.48 10.02
CA PHE A 474 -9.05 -10.79 11.11
C PHE A 474 -9.97 -10.43 12.28
N ARG A 475 -11.19 -10.93 12.26
CA ARG A 475 -12.16 -10.66 13.31
C ARG A 475 -11.83 -11.53 14.51
N THR A 476 -11.25 -10.94 15.53
CA THR A 476 -11.43 -11.45 16.90
C THR A 476 -12.93 -11.45 17.18
N ALA A 477 -13.51 -12.63 17.40
CA ALA A 477 -14.92 -12.84 17.57
C ALA A 477 -15.53 -11.76 18.47
N GLY A 478 -16.49 -11.00 17.95
CA GLY A 478 -17.45 -10.28 18.79
C GLY A 478 -17.43 -8.75 18.82
N ARG A 479 -16.56 -8.01 18.11
CA ARG A 479 -16.65 -6.54 18.15
C ARG A 479 -17.36 -5.94 16.94
N LYS A 480 -18.66 -5.67 17.12
CA LYS A 480 -19.39 -4.67 16.32
C LYS A 480 -18.76 -3.30 16.57
N ARG A 481 -18.56 -2.49 15.54
CA ARG A 481 -18.29 -1.06 15.75
C ARG A 481 -19.51 -0.45 16.45
N PRO A 482 -19.30 0.43 17.44
CA PRO A 482 -20.41 1.18 18.06
C PRO A 482 -21.11 2.07 17.04
#